data_061839e54846a2b322f3ff07c0eb0db7
#
_entry.id   061839e54846a2b322f3ff07c0eb0db7
#
_cell.length_a   1.000
_cell.length_b   1.000
_cell.length_c   1.000
_cell.angle_alpha   90.00
_cell.angle_beta   90.00
_cell.angle_gamma   90.00
#
_symmetry.space_group_name_H-M   'P 1'
#
loop_
_entity.id
_entity.type
_entity.pdbx_description
1 polymer ?
#
loop_
_entity_poly.entity_id
_entity_poly.type
_entity_poly.pdbx_seq_one_letter_code
_entity_poly.pdbx_strand_id
1 'polypeptide(L)'
;ETYNSSEKWTFSILDQLFDHIIKVFDGNQINYNAWGHSAGAQFLHRFVIYKPESKLNIAICSNAGWYTVPEKGISFPYGLDKGQLDESVLKKAFLKKLYVHLGEEDTNPNSSSLRHNEIVDAQQGITRRARGRYFYKTAKENAEILNTEFNWIKTQEVKEVAHDYELMAR
;
A
#
# COMPACT_ATOMS: atom_id res chain seq x y z
N GLU A 1 -19.90 -2.78 14.19
CA GLU A 1 -19.50 -3.57 13.01
C GLU A 1 -18.65 -4.74 13.46
N THR A 2 -19.02 -5.97 13.05
CA THR A 2 -18.23 -7.17 13.30
C THR A 2 -17.29 -7.40 12.13
N TYR A 3 -15.99 -7.29 12.37
CA TYR A 3 -14.98 -7.60 11.38
C TYR A 3 -14.68 -9.11 11.36
N ASN A 4 -14.34 -9.64 10.21
CA ASN A 4 -13.86 -11.01 10.11
C ASN A 4 -12.50 -11.15 10.80
N SER A 5 -12.24 -12.33 11.38
CA SER A 5 -10.90 -12.65 11.88
C SER A 5 -9.86 -12.58 10.76
N SER A 6 -8.62 -12.26 11.09
CA SER A 6 -7.53 -12.07 10.13
C SER A 6 -7.26 -13.27 9.21
N GLU A 7 -7.64 -14.47 9.64
CA GLU A 7 -7.54 -15.70 8.85
C GLU A 7 -8.50 -15.74 7.66
N LYS A 8 -9.62 -15.00 7.76
CA LYS A 8 -10.65 -14.88 6.70
C LYS A 8 -10.41 -13.72 5.76
N TRP A 9 -9.37 -12.94 5.98
CA TRP A 9 -9.06 -11.84 5.07
C TRP A 9 -8.51 -12.37 3.75
N THR A 10 -8.85 -11.72 2.65
CA THR A 10 -8.29 -12.02 1.33
C THR A 10 -6.76 -11.98 1.32
N PHE A 11 -6.15 -11.18 2.18
CA PHE A 11 -4.69 -11.13 2.36
C PHE A 11 -4.09 -12.48 2.76
N SER A 12 -4.81 -13.30 3.51
CA SER A 12 -4.29 -14.58 4.03
C SER A 12 -4.12 -15.64 2.94
N ILE A 13 -4.70 -15.45 1.75
CA ILE A 13 -4.58 -16.40 0.64
C ILE A 13 -3.23 -16.27 -0.10
N LEU A 14 -2.55 -15.11 -0.03
CA LEU A 14 -1.38 -14.86 -0.86
C LEU A 14 -0.21 -15.77 -0.53
N ASP A 15 0.11 -15.94 0.75
CA ASP A 15 1.18 -16.86 1.16
C ASP A 15 0.82 -18.33 0.86
N GLN A 16 -0.45 -18.71 1.02
CA GLN A 16 -0.93 -20.05 0.67
C GLN A 16 -0.83 -20.31 -0.84
N LEU A 17 -1.18 -19.32 -1.66
CA LEU A 17 -1.03 -19.40 -3.12
C LEU A 17 0.44 -19.52 -3.50
N PHE A 18 1.31 -18.74 -2.89
CA PHE A 18 2.76 -18.82 -3.11
C PHE A 18 3.29 -20.21 -2.77
N ASP A 19 2.94 -20.76 -1.60
CA ASP A 19 3.36 -22.11 -1.19
C ASP A 19 2.85 -23.19 -2.12
N HIS A 20 1.62 -23.05 -2.60
CA HIS A 20 1.06 -23.95 -3.60
C HIS A 20 1.86 -23.92 -4.90
N ILE A 21 2.17 -22.71 -5.42
CA ILE A 21 2.96 -22.53 -6.65
C ILE A 21 4.35 -23.15 -6.48
N ILE A 22 5.05 -22.85 -5.39
CA ILE A 22 6.37 -23.43 -5.12
C ILE A 22 6.32 -24.96 -5.11
N LYS A 23 5.31 -25.54 -4.48
CA LYS A 23 5.12 -27.00 -4.44
C LYS A 23 4.82 -27.58 -5.82
N VAL A 24 3.99 -26.94 -6.63
CA VAL A 24 3.60 -27.44 -7.97
C VAL A 24 4.78 -27.42 -8.95
N PHE A 25 5.64 -26.40 -8.84
CA PHE A 25 6.78 -26.20 -9.75
C PHE A 25 8.12 -26.69 -9.17
N ASP A 26 8.11 -27.40 -8.04
CA ASP A 26 9.31 -27.85 -7.33
C ASP A 26 10.34 -26.71 -7.10
N GLY A 27 9.82 -25.54 -6.75
CA GLY A 27 10.60 -24.33 -6.51
C GLY A 27 11.26 -24.33 -5.13
N ASN A 28 12.28 -23.51 -4.99
CA ASN A 28 13.03 -23.34 -3.72
C ASN A 28 12.98 -21.90 -3.16
N GLN A 29 12.15 -21.05 -3.73
CA GLN A 29 11.98 -19.68 -3.25
C GLN A 29 11.27 -19.66 -1.90
N ILE A 30 11.78 -18.82 -1.00
CA ILE A 30 11.22 -18.66 0.37
C ILE A 30 10.37 -17.41 0.51
N ASN A 31 10.41 -16.51 -0.46
CA ASN A 31 9.64 -15.26 -0.49
C ASN A 31 9.31 -14.85 -1.92
N TYR A 32 8.44 -13.86 -2.06
CA TYR A 32 8.03 -13.29 -3.36
C TYR A 32 8.06 -11.77 -3.34
N ASN A 33 8.10 -11.18 -4.53
CA ASN A 33 7.92 -9.76 -4.74
C ASN A 33 6.56 -9.52 -5.41
N ALA A 34 5.95 -8.38 -5.13
CA ALA A 34 4.68 -8.02 -5.74
C ALA A 34 4.70 -6.57 -6.24
N TRP A 35 4.09 -6.37 -7.39
CA TRP A 35 3.81 -5.08 -7.97
C TRP A 35 2.31 -4.92 -8.16
N GLY A 36 1.77 -3.77 -7.78
CA GLY A 36 0.36 -3.46 -7.98
C GLY A 36 0.18 -2.05 -8.50
N HIS A 37 -0.68 -1.88 -9.51
CA HIS A 37 -1.04 -0.59 -10.07
C HIS A 37 -2.48 -0.23 -9.71
N SER A 38 -2.77 1.05 -9.46
CA SER A 38 -4.12 1.55 -9.20
C SER A 38 -4.82 0.78 -8.06
N ALA A 39 -5.89 0.05 -8.34
CA ALA A 39 -6.58 -0.81 -7.37
C ALA A 39 -5.67 -1.93 -6.80
N GLY A 40 -4.75 -2.46 -7.62
CA GLY A 40 -3.74 -3.40 -7.17
C GLY A 40 -2.79 -2.79 -6.14
N ALA A 41 -2.41 -1.52 -6.31
CA ALA A 41 -1.61 -0.79 -5.33
C ALA A 41 -2.40 -0.51 -4.05
N GLN A 42 -3.73 -0.26 -4.14
CA GLN A 42 -4.59 -0.13 -2.97
C GLN A 42 -4.67 -1.44 -2.17
N PHE A 43 -4.70 -2.57 -2.83
CA PHE A 43 -4.65 -3.88 -2.17
C PHE A 43 -3.28 -4.11 -1.53
N LEU A 44 -2.21 -3.89 -2.28
CA LEU A 44 -0.85 -4.27 -1.90
C LEU A 44 -0.32 -3.46 -0.70
N HIS A 45 -0.52 -2.13 -0.65
CA HIS A 45 -0.06 -1.36 0.51
C HIS A 45 -0.81 -1.76 1.80
N ARG A 46 -2.12 -2.09 1.71
CA ARG A 46 -2.88 -2.62 2.86
C ARG A 46 -2.41 -4.01 3.26
N PHE A 47 -2.06 -4.84 2.30
CA PHE A 47 -1.46 -6.14 2.60
C PHE A 47 -0.18 -5.99 3.41
N VAL A 48 0.72 -5.06 3.03
CA VAL A 48 1.94 -4.76 3.81
C VAL A 48 1.59 -4.28 5.21
N ILE A 49 0.61 -3.38 5.37
CA ILE A 49 0.22 -2.82 6.67
C ILE A 49 -0.38 -3.90 7.58
N TYR A 50 -1.24 -4.75 7.06
CA TYR A 50 -2.02 -5.70 7.85
C TYR A 50 -1.41 -7.11 7.97
N LYS A 51 -0.45 -7.46 7.12
CA LYS A 51 0.23 -8.76 7.09
C LYS A 51 1.76 -8.61 6.96
N PRO A 52 2.40 -7.87 7.88
CA PRO A 52 3.85 -7.66 7.80
C PRO A 52 4.66 -8.95 7.97
N GLU A 53 4.08 -10.00 8.57
CA GLU A 53 4.72 -11.32 8.74
C GLU A 53 4.65 -12.19 7.47
N SER A 54 4.03 -11.70 6.40
CA SER A 54 3.92 -12.45 5.14
C SER A 54 5.28 -12.72 4.50
N LYS A 55 5.29 -13.70 3.59
CA LYS A 55 6.46 -14.03 2.75
C LYS A 55 6.77 -12.99 1.67
N LEU A 56 6.00 -11.91 1.62
CA LEU A 56 6.28 -10.78 0.74
C LEU A 56 7.61 -10.13 1.12
N ASN A 57 8.55 -10.07 0.18
CA ASN A 57 9.84 -9.40 0.35
C ASN A 57 9.78 -7.93 -0.08
N ILE A 58 9.34 -7.66 -1.32
CA ILE A 58 9.23 -6.31 -1.88
C ILE A 58 7.81 -6.08 -2.37
N ALA A 59 7.23 -4.94 -1.98
CA ALA A 59 5.98 -4.41 -2.50
C ALA A 59 6.23 -3.14 -3.31
N ILE A 60 5.78 -3.08 -4.56
CA ILE A 60 5.81 -1.86 -5.37
C ILE A 60 4.36 -1.41 -5.60
N CYS A 61 3.98 -0.29 -4.97
CA CYS A 61 2.65 0.26 -5.03
C CYS A 61 2.61 1.45 -6.00
N SER A 62 2.12 1.20 -7.22
CA SER A 62 2.11 2.17 -8.31
C SER A 62 0.76 2.87 -8.43
N ASN A 63 0.76 4.19 -8.35
CA ASN A 63 -0.38 5.07 -8.66
C ASN A 63 -1.71 4.64 -8.01
N ALA A 64 -1.72 4.32 -6.72
CA ALA A 64 -2.96 3.96 -6.03
C ALA A 64 -3.98 5.11 -6.07
N GLY A 65 -5.24 4.77 -6.25
CA GLY A 65 -6.32 5.76 -6.27
C GLY A 65 -6.56 6.43 -4.92
N TRP A 66 -6.25 5.75 -3.83
CA TRP A 66 -6.25 6.25 -2.45
C TRP A 66 -5.44 5.29 -1.56
N TYR A 67 -5.13 5.73 -0.35
CA TYR A 67 -4.31 4.95 0.58
C TYR A 67 -5.00 4.78 1.93
N THR A 68 -4.71 3.69 2.63
CA THR A 68 -4.88 3.59 4.07
C THR A 68 -3.65 4.23 4.69
N VAL A 69 -3.78 5.49 5.07
CA VAL A 69 -2.67 6.26 5.61
C VAL A 69 -2.41 5.84 7.05
N PRO A 70 -1.15 5.59 7.46
CA PRO A 70 -0.83 5.20 8.83
C PRO A 70 -0.93 6.37 9.80
N GLU A 71 -2.13 6.90 10.01
CA GLU A 71 -2.42 7.98 10.94
C GLU A 71 -3.71 7.71 11.71
N LYS A 72 -3.80 8.32 12.91
CA LYS A 72 -5.00 8.31 13.76
C LYS A 72 -5.90 9.51 13.43
N GLY A 73 -7.15 9.46 13.89
CA GLY A 73 -8.15 10.52 13.67
C GLY A 73 -8.97 10.34 12.39
N ILE A 74 -8.57 9.47 11.49
CA ILE A 74 -9.29 9.11 10.28
C ILE A 74 -9.66 7.64 10.31
N SER A 75 -10.92 7.33 10.05
CA SER A 75 -11.40 5.94 10.06
C SER A 75 -10.92 5.15 8.85
N PHE A 76 -10.71 3.85 9.04
CA PHE A 76 -10.53 2.90 7.95
C PHE A 76 -11.70 3.06 6.95
N PRO A 77 -11.47 3.03 5.64
CA PRO A 77 -10.24 2.55 4.99
C PRO A 77 -9.17 3.63 4.73
N TYR A 78 -9.39 4.89 5.04
CA TYR A 78 -8.46 5.98 4.70
C TYR A 78 -7.41 6.27 5.78
N GLY A 79 -7.69 5.93 7.04
CA GLY A 79 -6.78 5.99 8.17
C GLY A 79 -6.84 4.71 8.99
N LEU A 80 -6.33 4.74 10.23
CA LEU A 80 -6.21 3.55 11.07
C LEU A 80 -7.35 3.37 12.07
N ASP A 81 -8.13 4.41 12.36
CA ASP A 81 -9.20 4.32 13.34
C ASP A 81 -10.24 3.27 12.91
N LYS A 82 -10.66 2.45 13.85
CA LYS A 82 -11.57 1.30 13.61
C LYS A 82 -11.02 0.24 12.63
N GLY A 83 -9.74 0.34 12.22
CA GLY A 83 -9.11 -0.60 11.30
C GLY A 83 -8.58 -1.87 11.97
N GLN A 84 -8.72 -2.02 13.30
CA GLN A 84 -8.23 -3.18 14.07
C GLN A 84 -6.75 -3.48 13.86
N LEU A 85 -5.92 -2.45 13.80
CA LEU A 85 -4.48 -2.58 13.64
C LEU A 85 -3.77 -2.19 14.94
N ASP A 86 -3.00 -3.11 15.49
CA ASP A 86 -2.16 -2.85 16.64
C ASP A 86 -0.90 -2.07 16.23
N GLU A 87 -0.42 -1.19 17.12
CA GLU A 87 0.81 -0.42 16.91
C GLU A 87 2.03 -1.31 16.65
N SER A 88 2.11 -2.45 17.32
CA SER A 88 3.18 -3.43 17.12
C SER A 88 3.19 -4.01 15.69
N VAL A 89 2.02 -4.22 15.11
CA VAL A 89 1.87 -4.68 13.72
C VAL A 89 2.28 -3.57 12.75
N LEU A 90 1.89 -2.32 13.02
CA LEU A 90 2.28 -1.18 12.21
C LEU A 90 3.80 -0.96 12.22
N LYS A 91 4.46 -1.06 13.39
CA LYS A 91 5.94 -1.00 13.48
C LYS A 91 6.61 -2.04 12.59
N LYS A 92 6.12 -3.28 12.61
CA LYS A 92 6.63 -4.34 11.71
C LYS A 92 6.38 -4.04 10.24
N ALA A 93 5.23 -3.44 9.90
CA ALA A 93 4.93 -3.03 8.54
C ALA A 93 5.93 -1.99 8.01
N PHE A 94 6.37 -1.05 8.85
CA PHE A 94 7.40 -0.07 8.47
C PHE A 94 8.78 -0.69 8.18
N LEU A 95 9.07 -1.87 8.71
CA LEU A 95 10.30 -2.62 8.41
C LEU A 95 10.25 -3.36 7.05
N LYS A 96 9.08 -3.50 6.44
CA LYS A 96 8.94 -4.13 5.12
C LYS A 96 9.45 -3.19 4.03
N LYS A 97 9.91 -3.74 2.92
CA LYS A 97 10.33 -2.99 1.73
C LYS A 97 9.10 -2.64 0.88
N LEU A 98 8.56 -1.45 1.08
CA LEU A 98 7.46 -0.91 0.28
C LEU A 98 7.96 0.27 -0.54
N TYR A 99 7.68 0.25 -1.83
CA TYR A 99 7.98 1.34 -2.75
C TYR A 99 6.69 2.06 -3.16
N VAL A 100 6.64 3.36 -2.89
CA VAL A 100 5.61 4.26 -3.43
C VAL A 100 6.11 4.75 -4.78
N HIS A 101 5.47 4.30 -5.85
CA HIS A 101 5.89 4.52 -7.23
C HIS A 101 4.83 5.34 -7.96
N LEU A 102 5.18 6.55 -8.40
CA LEU A 102 4.23 7.53 -8.90
C LEU A 102 4.63 8.03 -10.29
N GLY A 103 3.65 8.18 -11.16
CA GLY A 103 3.79 8.90 -12.42
C GLY A 103 3.73 10.42 -12.19
N GLU A 104 4.64 11.16 -12.81
CA GLU A 104 4.73 12.62 -12.66
C GLU A 104 3.46 13.33 -13.13
N GLU A 105 2.80 12.79 -14.18
CA GLU A 105 1.60 13.36 -14.77
C GLU A 105 0.28 12.74 -14.29
N ASP A 106 0.29 11.86 -13.28
CA ASP A 106 -0.95 11.33 -12.69
C ASP A 106 -1.63 12.37 -11.77
N THR A 107 -1.95 13.50 -12.40
CA THR A 107 -2.45 14.74 -11.77
C THR A 107 -3.85 15.13 -12.21
N ASN A 108 -4.56 14.28 -12.98
CA ASN A 108 -5.91 14.58 -13.43
C ASN A 108 -6.93 14.29 -12.30
N PRO A 109 -7.55 15.33 -11.70
CA PRO A 109 -8.54 15.12 -10.66
C PRO A 109 -9.87 14.57 -11.20
N ASN A 110 -10.13 14.72 -12.50
CA ASN A 110 -11.37 14.28 -13.14
C ASN A 110 -11.24 12.89 -13.79
N SER A 111 -10.22 12.12 -13.43
CA SER A 111 -10.09 10.74 -13.93
C SER A 111 -11.27 9.89 -13.48
N SER A 112 -11.99 9.27 -14.40
CA SER A 112 -13.22 8.50 -14.15
C SER A 112 -13.03 7.33 -13.17
N SER A 113 -11.81 6.84 -13.02
CA SER A 113 -11.46 5.76 -12.08
C SER A 113 -10.91 6.27 -10.74
N LEU A 114 -10.83 7.58 -10.52
CA LEU A 114 -10.39 8.15 -9.26
C LEU A 114 -11.59 8.40 -8.35
N ARG A 115 -11.60 7.74 -7.19
CA ARG A 115 -12.66 7.97 -6.19
C ARG A 115 -12.48 9.34 -5.53
N HIS A 116 -13.57 10.08 -5.47
CA HIS A 116 -13.69 11.33 -4.71
C HIS A 116 -14.70 11.18 -3.58
N ASN A 117 -14.37 11.69 -2.41
CA ASN A 117 -15.27 12.00 -1.31
C ASN A 117 -14.58 12.99 -0.37
N GLU A 118 -15.36 13.64 0.49
CA GLU A 118 -14.87 14.70 1.39
C GLU A 118 -13.69 14.25 2.25
N ILE A 119 -13.67 13.02 2.74
CA ILE A 119 -12.63 12.52 3.64
C ILE A 119 -11.31 12.36 2.87
N VAL A 120 -11.31 11.60 1.78
CA VAL A 120 -10.07 11.29 1.05
C VAL A 120 -9.49 12.53 0.37
N ASP A 121 -10.35 13.42 -0.15
CA ASP A 121 -9.91 14.63 -0.84
C ASP A 121 -9.31 15.64 0.14
N ALA A 122 -9.93 15.81 1.31
CA ALA A 122 -9.40 16.67 2.37
C ALA A 122 -8.10 16.10 3.00
N GLN A 123 -8.03 14.80 3.22
CA GLN A 123 -6.89 14.13 3.82
C GLN A 123 -5.69 14.02 2.87
N GLN A 124 -5.92 13.44 1.68
CA GLN A 124 -4.85 12.97 0.79
C GLN A 124 -4.66 13.84 -0.46
N GLY A 125 -5.63 14.72 -0.76
CA GLY A 125 -5.66 15.54 -1.97
C GLY A 125 -6.47 14.91 -3.10
N ILE A 126 -6.59 15.67 -4.19
CA ILE A 126 -7.52 15.40 -5.30
C ILE A 126 -6.91 14.65 -6.48
N THR A 127 -5.65 14.24 -6.41
CA THR A 127 -4.96 13.49 -7.48
C THR A 127 -4.20 12.30 -6.92
N ARG A 128 -3.95 11.26 -7.72
CA ARG A 128 -3.21 10.07 -7.27
C ARG A 128 -1.79 10.42 -6.84
N ARG A 129 -1.12 11.29 -7.58
CA ARG A 129 0.22 11.76 -7.23
C ARG A 129 0.24 12.45 -5.86
N ALA A 130 -0.71 13.37 -5.61
CA ALA A 130 -0.80 14.05 -4.32
C ALA A 130 -1.03 13.05 -3.18
N ARG A 131 -1.95 12.09 -3.39
CA ARG A 131 -2.29 11.06 -2.40
C ARG A 131 -1.11 10.14 -2.07
N GLY A 132 -0.33 9.73 -3.08
CA GLY A 132 0.86 8.92 -2.86
C GLY A 132 1.97 9.67 -2.12
N ARG A 133 2.17 10.95 -2.41
CA ARG A 133 3.11 11.82 -1.67
C ARG A 133 2.68 12.00 -0.22
N TYR A 134 1.40 12.23 0.03
CA TYR A 134 0.84 12.35 1.37
C TYR A 134 1.02 11.06 2.17
N PHE A 135 0.65 9.92 1.59
CA PHE A 135 0.80 8.60 2.20
C PHE A 135 2.23 8.34 2.67
N TYR A 136 3.21 8.55 1.79
CA TYR A 136 4.62 8.34 2.12
C TYR A 136 5.11 9.27 3.22
N LYS A 137 4.80 10.57 3.10
CA LYS A 137 5.20 11.59 4.08
C LYS A 137 4.66 11.26 5.46
N THR A 138 3.35 11.03 5.56
CA THR A 138 2.67 10.75 6.83
C THR A 138 3.12 9.41 7.44
N ALA A 139 3.35 8.39 6.60
CA ALA A 139 3.90 7.12 7.08
C ALA A 139 5.28 7.29 7.71
N LYS A 140 6.16 8.10 7.10
CA LYS A 140 7.49 8.39 7.63
C LYS A 140 7.42 9.15 8.96
N GLU A 141 6.59 10.19 9.02
CA GLU A 141 6.36 10.97 10.25
C GLU A 141 5.83 10.08 11.38
N ASN A 142 4.92 9.16 11.08
CA ASN A 142 4.40 8.21 12.07
C ASN A 142 5.46 7.20 12.55
N ALA A 143 6.32 6.72 11.67
CA ALA A 143 7.43 5.85 12.06
C ALA A 143 8.39 6.56 13.03
N GLU A 144 8.65 7.85 12.82
CA GLU A 144 9.44 8.70 13.72
C GLU A 144 8.76 8.84 15.09
N ILE A 145 7.45 9.14 15.11
CA ILE A 145 6.64 9.22 16.35
C ILE A 145 6.67 7.90 17.13
N LEU A 146 6.57 6.77 16.42
CA LEU A 146 6.59 5.43 17.00
C LEU A 146 8.00 4.94 17.36
N ASN A 147 9.02 5.76 17.11
CA ASN A 147 10.43 5.42 17.31
C ASN A 147 10.79 4.05 16.72
N THR A 148 10.52 3.87 15.42
CA THR A 148 10.79 2.64 14.68
C THR A 148 11.56 2.94 13.39
N GLU A 149 12.35 1.97 12.91
CA GLU A 149 13.00 2.02 11.60
C GLU A 149 11.93 2.09 10.48
N PHE A 150 12.27 2.78 9.39
CA PHE A 150 11.36 2.99 8.26
C PHE A 150 12.02 2.61 6.93
N ASN A 151 11.58 1.50 6.36
CA ASN A 151 12.16 0.92 5.14
C ASN A 151 11.30 1.16 3.89
N TRP A 152 10.25 2.00 4.00
CA TRP A 152 9.49 2.40 2.82
C TRP A 152 10.24 3.47 2.03
N ILE A 153 10.14 3.41 0.72
CA ILE A 153 10.86 4.28 -0.20
C ILE A 153 9.85 4.93 -1.16
N LYS A 154 9.87 6.26 -1.28
CA LYS A 154 9.26 6.92 -2.42
C LYS A 154 10.31 7.02 -3.52
N THR A 155 10.05 6.35 -4.65
CA THR A 155 10.95 6.43 -5.81
C THR A 155 10.94 7.83 -6.42
N GLN A 156 11.92 8.13 -7.27
CA GLN A 156 11.79 9.26 -8.18
C GLN A 156 10.53 9.06 -9.03
N GLU A 157 9.75 10.11 -9.21
CA GLU A 157 8.55 10.04 -10.03
C GLU A 157 8.91 9.77 -11.49
N VAL A 158 8.13 8.90 -12.14
CA VAL A 158 8.37 8.53 -13.53
C VAL A 158 7.96 9.71 -14.42
N LYS A 159 8.94 10.29 -15.11
CA LYS A 159 8.75 11.48 -15.95
C LYS A 159 7.78 11.19 -17.10
N GLU A 160 6.93 12.17 -17.39
CA GLU A 160 6.01 12.14 -18.53
C GLU A 160 5.02 10.97 -18.50
N VAL A 161 4.83 10.32 -17.34
CA VAL A 161 3.89 9.22 -17.18
C VAL A 161 2.72 9.63 -16.30
N ALA A 162 1.51 9.44 -16.83
CA ALA A 162 0.23 9.61 -16.11
C ALA A 162 -0.23 8.27 -15.49
N HIS A 163 -1.54 7.99 -15.52
CA HIS A 163 -2.11 6.75 -14.98
C HIS A 163 -2.05 5.60 -16.01
N ASP A 164 -0.86 5.21 -16.38
CA ASP A 164 -0.61 4.16 -17.38
C ASP A 164 0.20 3.02 -16.77
N TYR A 165 -0.40 1.82 -16.71
CA TYR A 165 0.22 0.67 -16.07
C TYR A 165 1.41 0.10 -16.89
N GLU A 166 1.38 0.20 -18.21
CA GLU A 166 2.46 -0.32 -19.07
C GLU A 166 3.71 0.55 -18.96
N LEU A 167 3.53 1.87 -18.97
CA LEU A 167 4.64 2.81 -18.81
C LEU A 167 5.20 2.80 -17.39
N MET A 168 4.36 2.58 -16.39
CA MET A 168 4.79 2.45 -15.00
C MET A 168 5.51 1.13 -14.69
N ALA A 169 5.38 0.10 -15.53
CA ALA A 169 6.01 -1.22 -15.33
C ALA A 169 7.37 -1.35 -16.04
N ARG A 170 7.79 -0.35 -16.80
CA ARG A 170 9.10 -0.31 -17.52
C ARG A 170 10.17 0.28 -16.64
#